data_f1241ddecc2149872f4fcd2ffb8544a9
#
_entry.id   f1241ddecc2149872f4fcd2ffb8544a9
#
_cell.length_a   1.000
_cell.length_b   1.000
_cell.length_c   1.000
_cell.angle_alpha   90.00
_cell.angle_beta   90.00
_cell.angle_gamma   90.00
#
_symmetry.space_group_name_H-M   'P 1'
#
loop_
_entity.id
_entity.type
_entity.pdbx_description
1 polymer ?
#
loop_
_entity_poly.entity_id
_entity_poly.type
_entity_poly.pdbx_seq_one_letter_code
_entity_poly.pdbx_strand_id
1 'polypeptide(L)'
;MLSSLRKFSETLTAKIFIALIALSFVFWGINDFYKSSYNNAIAEINGDEISFNEFTKEYSKIIRNNNIQSQKLAIEKNIHIIAISNIISEKLLKIHAKNLGILIDDTVIAIEIKNNHEFKEKEIFSRTKYEKFLLERNINSKILEEQIDRNLKRKIITNSFNGYIPNSKKISETVLSTKINILYEDFLRKKYKIIINEKQLNNYLKDI
;
A
#
# COMPACT_ATOMS: atom_id res chain seq x y z
N MET A 1 -23.61 23.81 47.66
CA MET A 1 -22.97 24.12 46.37
C MET A 1 -23.23 23.06 45.29
N LEU A 2 -23.11 21.76 45.56
CA LEU A 2 -23.37 20.71 44.58
C LEU A 2 -24.83 20.63 44.07
N SER A 3 -25.81 20.96 44.91
CA SER A 3 -27.22 20.98 44.51
C SER A 3 -27.59 22.10 43.55
N SER A 4 -26.88 23.23 43.60
CA SER A 4 -27.09 24.38 42.69
C SER A 4 -26.50 24.10 41.29
N LEU A 5 -25.36 23.42 41.24
CA LEU A 5 -24.74 22.96 39.98
C LEU A 5 -25.61 21.90 39.27
N ARG A 6 -26.23 21.01 40.03
CA ARG A 6 -27.14 19.98 39.47
C ARG A 6 -28.41 20.61 38.88
N LYS A 7 -29.00 21.57 39.56
CA LYS A 7 -30.16 22.30 39.03
C LYS A 7 -29.84 23.17 37.81
N PHE A 8 -28.62 23.71 37.74
CA PHE A 8 -28.17 24.48 36.58
C PHE A 8 -27.99 23.59 35.35
N SER A 9 -27.43 22.38 35.51
CA SER A 9 -27.23 21.43 34.39
C SER A 9 -28.54 20.90 33.78
N GLU A 10 -29.64 20.99 34.51
CA GLU A 10 -30.99 20.56 34.04
C GLU A 10 -31.68 21.67 33.22
N THR A 11 -31.21 22.91 33.28
CA THR A 11 -31.80 24.03 32.52
C THR A 11 -31.55 23.95 31.04
N LEU A 12 -32.50 24.40 30.21
CA LEU A 12 -32.39 24.45 28.77
C LEU A 12 -31.16 25.25 28.28
N THR A 13 -30.87 26.34 28.98
CA THR A 13 -29.72 27.22 28.74
C THR A 13 -28.38 26.53 28.95
N ALA A 14 -28.26 25.70 30.01
CA ALA A 14 -27.07 24.93 30.26
C ALA A 14 -26.85 23.83 29.16
N LYS A 15 -27.92 23.18 28.72
CA LYS A 15 -27.88 22.19 27.64
C LYS A 15 -27.44 22.81 26.31
N ILE A 16 -27.97 24.00 25.98
CA ILE A 16 -27.56 24.72 24.76
C ILE A 16 -26.09 25.13 24.87
N PHE A 17 -25.63 25.60 26.02
CA PHE A 17 -24.23 25.99 26.23
C PHE A 17 -23.27 24.82 26.11
N ILE A 18 -23.60 23.67 26.70
CA ILE A 18 -22.83 22.44 26.58
C ILE A 18 -22.81 21.96 25.12
N ALA A 19 -23.95 21.99 24.41
CA ALA A 19 -24.03 21.64 23.00
C ALA A 19 -23.16 22.57 22.13
N LEU A 20 -23.10 23.88 22.43
CA LEU A 20 -22.26 24.84 21.72
C LEU A 20 -20.76 24.56 21.92
N ILE A 21 -20.37 24.22 23.17
CA ILE A 21 -19.00 23.81 23.49
C ILE A 21 -18.64 22.51 22.76
N ALA A 22 -19.52 21.50 22.80
CA ALA A 22 -19.31 20.24 22.10
C ALA A 22 -19.18 20.43 20.59
N LEU A 23 -20.02 21.29 20.00
CA LEU A 23 -19.95 21.67 18.59
C LEU A 23 -18.60 22.37 18.26
N SER A 24 -18.11 23.22 19.12
CA SER A 24 -16.81 23.89 18.97
C SER A 24 -15.65 22.88 18.94
N PHE A 25 -15.68 21.85 19.78
CA PHE A 25 -14.69 20.76 19.77
C PHE A 25 -14.78 19.90 18.51
N VAL A 26 -15.99 19.65 18.01
CA VAL A 26 -16.20 18.93 16.75
C VAL A 26 -15.60 19.73 15.58
N PHE A 27 -15.88 21.02 15.49
CA PHE A 27 -15.32 21.88 14.45
C PHE A 27 -13.80 22.04 14.54
N TRP A 28 -13.25 22.11 15.76
CA TRP A 28 -11.81 22.27 15.96
C TRP A 28 -11.04 20.96 15.70
N GLY A 29 -11.56 19.83 16.17
CA GLY A 29 -10.95 18.51 15.97
C GLY A 29 -10.98 18.02 14.51
N ILE A 30 -12.06 18.32 13.79
CA ILE A 30 -12.21 17.91 12.39
C ILE A 30 -11.22 18.67 11.48
N ASN A 31 -11.01 19.96 11.70
CA ASN A 31 -10.15 20.78 10.84
C ASN A 31 -8.66 20.39 10.94
N ASP A 32 -8.19 20.00 12.12
CA ASP A 32 -6.81 19.53 12.32
C ASP A 32 -6.60 18.11 11.80
N PHE A 33 -7.63 17.28 11.88
CA PHE A 33 -7.57 15.92 11.34
C PHE A 33 -7.45 15.93 9.80
N TYR A 34 -8.21 16.76 9.11
CA TYR A 34 -8.14 16.92 7.66
C TYR A 34 -6.86 17.64 7.20
N LYS A 35 -6.39 18.65 7.94
CA LYS A 35 -5.16 19.38 7.59
C LYS A 35 -3.88 18.60 7.86
N SER A 36 -3.85 17.80 8.93
CA SER A 36 -2.68 16.98 9.30
C SER A 36 -2.47 15.83 8.31
N SER A 37 -3.53 15.19 7.81
CA SER A 37 -3.44 14.13 6.81
C SER A 37 -2.93 14.66 5.47
N TYR A 38 -3.47 15.76 4.98
CA TYR A 38 -3.13 16.30 3.66
C TYR A 38 -1.69 16.82 3.56
N ASN A 39 -1.10 17.26 4.69
CA ASN A 39 0.27 17.78 4.70
C ASN A 39 1.36 16.70 4.74
N ASN A 40 1.03 15.45 5.03
CA ASN A 40 2.01 14.35 5.16
C ASN A 40 1.88 13.27 4.08
N ALA A 41 0.92 13.39 3.17
CA ALA A 41 0.76 12.44 2.07
C ALA A 41 1.66 12.82 0.89
N ILE A 42 2.44 11.86 0.41
CA ILE A 42 3.27 11.98 -0.81
C ILE A 42 2.42 11.85 -2.07
N ALA A 43 1.40 11.04 -2.02
CA ALA A 43 0.43 10.89 -3.11
C ALA A 43 -0.92 10.39 -2.57
N GLU A 44 -1.95 10.48 -3.41
CA GLU A 44 -3.31 10.01 -3.15
C GLU A 44 -3.81 9.23 -4.36
N ILE A 45 -4.48 8.12 -4.12
CA ILE A 45 -5.13 7.31 -5.16
C ILE A 45 -6.59 7.13 -4.79
N ASN A 46 -7.48 7.78 -5.51
CA ASN A 46 -8.94 7.66 -5.31
C ASN A 46 -9.39 7.87 -3.84
N GLY A 47 -8.74 8.77 -3.11
CA GLY A 47 -8.97 9.05 -1.69
C GLY A 47 -8.08 8.27 -0.71
N ASP A 48 -7.38 7.23 -1.17
CA ASP A 48 -6.42 6.49 -0.33
C ASP A 48 -5.04 7.17 -0.36
N GLU A 49 -4.60 7.68 0.77
CA GLU A 49 -3.31 8.37 0.91
C GLU A 49 -2.11 7.41 0.89
N ILE A 50 -1.02 7.87 0.28
CA ILE A 50 0.32 7.28 0.40
C ILE A 50 1.11 8.12 1.38
N SER A 51 1.39 7.56 2.54
CA SER A 51 2.09 8.26 3.60
C SER A 51 3.58 8.40 3.29
N PHE A 52 4.18 9.43 3.91
CA PHE A 52 5.61 9.62 3.90
C PHE A 52 6.40 8.38 4.40
N ASN A 53 5.88 7.70 5.42
CA ASN A 53 6.50 6.51 5.99
C ASN A 53 6.51 5.32 5.00
N GLU A 54 5.41 5.11 4.24
CA GLU A 54 5.37 4.09 3.18
C GLU A 54 6.42 4.39 2.11
N PHE A 55 6.51 5.65 1.70
CA PHE A 55 7.49 6.09 0.71
C PHE A 55 8.93 5.85 1.19
N THR A 56 9.27 6.30 2.41
CA THR A 56 10.61 6.16 2.97
C THR A 56 11.04 4.70 3.10
N LYS A 57 10.11 3.82 3.48
CA LYS A 57 10.36 2.37 3.57
C LYS A 57 10.67 1.77 2.20
N GLU A 58 9.88 2.07 1.18
CA GLU A 58 10.12 1.54 -0.17
C GLU A 58 11.38 2.13 -0.79
N TYR A 59 11.62 3.43 -0.63
CA TYR A 59 12.84 4.11 -1.07
C TYR A 59 14.09 3.48 -0.46
N SER A 60 14.11 3.30 0.86
CA SER A 60 15.23 2.67 1.58
C SER A 60 15.43 1.20 1.18
N LYS A 61 14.37 0.48 0.90
CA LYS A 61 14.41 -0.91 0.41
C LYS A 61 15.08 -0.98 -0.96
N ILE A 62 14.71 -0.09 -1.89
CA ILE A 62 15.30 -0.05 -3.23
C ILE A 62 16.79 0.29 -3.14
N ILE A 63 17.18 1.28 -2.31
CA ILE A 63 18.58 1.65 -2.08
C ILE A 63 19.39 0.45 -1.60
N ARG A 64 18.91 -0.25 -0.58
CA ARG A 64 19.59 -1.44 -0.03
C ARG A 64 19.72 -2.56 -1.05
N ASN A 65 18.65 -2.87 -1.76
CA ASN A 65 18.64 -3.98 -2.73
C ASN A 65 19.55 -3.73 -3.93
N ASN A 66 19.80 -2.47 -4.28
CA ASN A 66 20.66 -2.08 -5.39
C ASN A 66 22.08 -1.65 -4.94
N ASN A 67 22.41 -1.81 -3.64
CA ASN A 67 23.69 -1.42 -3.07
C ASN A 67 24.09 0.04 -3.41
N ILE A 68 23.12 0.95 -3.38
CA ILE A 68 23.36 2.38 -3.68
C ILE A 68 23.99 3.04 -2.46
N GLN A 69 25.23 3.47 -2.60
CA GLN A 69 26.05 3.95 -1.48
C GLN A 69 25.90 5.46 -1.20
N SER A 70 25.32 6.22 -2.12
CA SER A 70 25.15 7.66 -1.94
C SER A 70 23.79 8.16 -2.37
N GLN A 71 23.31 9.17 -1.68
CA GLN A 71 22.08 9.87 -1.96
C GLN A 71 22.08 10.52 -3.34
N LYS A 72 23.21 11.14 -3.72
CA LYS A 72 23.38 11.73 -5.03
C LYS A 72 23.14 10.72 -6.14
N LEU A 73 23.70 9.51 -6.01
CA LEU A 73 23.48 8.41 -6.96
C LEU A 73 22.03 7.93 -6.97
N ALA A 74 21.35 7.91 -5.81
CA ALA A 74 19.95 7.56 -5.73
C ALA A 74 19.05 8.56 -6.47
N ILE A 75 19.35 9.86 -6.36
CA ILE A 75 18.63 10.93 -7.07
C ILE A 75 18.90 10.84 -8.57
N GLU A 76 20.16 10.69 -8.99
CA GLU A 76 20.56 10.54 -10.40
C GLU A 76 19.89 9.34 -11.07
N LYS A 77 19.72 8.24 -10.33
CA LYS A 77 19.01 7.03 -10.79
C LYS A 77 17.48 7.12 -10.64
N ASN A 78 16.95 8.27 -10.24
CA ASN A 78 15.51 8.49 -10.05
C ASN A 78 14.84 7.46 -9.12
N ILE A 79 15.56 6.99 -8.08
CA ILE A 79 15.04 5.96 -7.16
C ILE A 79 13.75 6.43 -6.47
N HIS A 80 13.62 7.72 -6.19
CA HIS A 80 12.41 8.32 -5.62
C HIS A 80 11.19 8.14 -6.55
N ILE A 81 11.38 8.29 -7.87
CA ILE A 81 10.31 8.06 -8.86
C ILE A 81 9.93 6.58 -8.92
N ILE A 82 10.94 5.70 -8.89
CA ILE A 82 10.71 4.25 -8.87
C ILE A 82 9.95 3.85 -7.60
N ALA A 83 10.35 4.37 -6.43
CA ALA A 83 9.69 4.07 -5.17
C ALA A 83 8.21 4.47 -5.16
N ILE A 84 7.91 5.70 -5.56
CA ILE A 84 6.51 6.17 -5.60
C ILE A 84 5.69 5.40 -6.65
N SER A 85 6.29 5.10 -7.81
CA SER A 85 5.64 4.30 -8.86
C SER A 85 5.30 2.89 -8.37
N ASN A 86 6.20 2.22 -7.65
CA ASN A 86 5.97 0.90 -7.08
C ASN A 86 4.80 0.91 -6.10
N ILE A 87 4.77 1.89 -5.17
CA ILE A 87 3.69 2.01 -4.18
C ILE A 87 2.36 2.27 -4.88
N ILE A 88 2.34 3.17 -5.87
CA ILE A 88 1.14 3.45 -6.66
C ILE A 88 0.64 2.17 -7.33
N SER A 89 1.51 1.41 -7.99
CA SER A 89 1.15 0.17 -8.67
C SER A 89 0.60 -0.89 -7.73
N GLU A 90 1.19 -1.03 -6.54
CA GLU A 90 0.69 -1.96 -5.51
C GLU A 90 -0.68 -1.53 -4.97
N LYS A 91 -0.88 -0.25 -4.68
CA LYS A 91 -2.18 0.27 -4.21
C LYS A 91 -3.26 0.17 -5.28
N LEU A 92 -2.95 0.51 -6.52
CA LEU A 92 -3.88 0.37 -7.65
C LEU A 92 -4.37 -1.08 -7.80
N LEU A 93 -3.45 -2.04 -7.75
CA LEU A 93 -3.79 -3.47 -7.80
C LEU A 93 -4.71 -3.86 -6.64
N LYS A 94 -4.39 -3.41 -5.41
CA LYS A 94 -5.18 -3.70 -4.20
C LYS A 94 -6.60 -3.13 -4.31
N ILE A 95 -6.72 -1.86 -4.70
CA ILE A 95 -8.02 -1.19 -4.89
C ILE A 95 -8.83 -1.92 -5.98
N HIS A 96 -8.19 -2.22 -7.11
CA HIS A 96 -8.90 -2.85 -8.22
C HIS A 96 -9.32 -4.28 -7.92
N ALA A 97 -8.46 -5.09 -7.30
CA ALA A 97 -8.79 -6.44 -6.86
C ALA A 97 -9.99 -6.43 -5.87
N LYS A 98 -10.00 -5.48 -4.93
CA LYS A 98 -11.14 -5.27 -4.02
C LYS A 98 -12.42 -4.94 -4.78
N ASN A 99 -12.36 -4.03 -5.77
CA ASN A 99 -13.51 -3.65 -6.58
C ASN A 99 -14.04 -4.79 -7.47
N LEU A 100 -13.17 -5.72 -7.84
CA LEU A 100 -13.54 -6.95 -8.55
C LEU A 100 -14.05 -8.06 -7.63
N GLY A 101 -14.04 -7.85 -6.30
CA GLY A 101 -14.43 -8.88 -5.33
C GLY A 101 -13.42 -10.03 -5.22
N ILE A 102 -12.17 -9.83 -5.66
CA ILE A 102 -11.12 -10.87 -5.57
C ILE A 102 -10.60 -10.90 -4.12
N LEU A 103 -11.00 -11.94 -3.41
CA LEU A 103 -10.53 -12.26 -2.06
C LEU A 103 -9.69 -13.52 -2.12
N ILE A 104 -8.55 -13.50 -1.45
CA ILE A 104 -7.70 -14.69 -1.27
C ILE A 104 -7.83 -15.14 0.18
N ASP A 105 -8.23 -16.37 0.36
CA ASP A 105 -8.33 -16.96 1.68
C ASP A 105 -6.94 -17.29 2.25
N ASP A 106 -6.77 -17.15 3.55
CA ASP A 106 -5.51 -17.42 4.26
C ASP A 106 -5.03 -18.87 4.04
N THR A 107 -5.96 -19.80 3.85
CA THR A 107 -5.62 -21.20 3.54
C THR A 107 -4.92 -21.33 2.20
N VAL A 108 -5.31 -20.53 1.19
CA VAL A 108 -4.67 -20.51 -0.13
C VAL A 108 -3.25 -19.95 -0.01
N ILE A 109 -3.07 -18.89 0.79
CA ILE A 109 -1.74 -18.31 1.07
C ILE A 109 -0.85 -19.35 1.76
N ALA A 110 -1.38 -20.04 2.76
CA ALA A 110 -0.64 -21.09 3.47
C ALA A 110 -0.26 -22.28 2.55
N ILE A 111 -1.12 -22.65 1.62
CA ILE A 111 -0.83 -23.68 0.60
C ILE A 111 0.30 -23.20 -0.32
N GLU A 112 0.25 -21.95 -0.78
CA GLU A 112 1.30 -21.38 -1.65
C GLU A 112 2.66 -21.35 -0.93
N ILE A 113 2.69 -20.97 0.35
CA ILE A 113 3.89 -21.02 1.19
C ILE A 113 4.43 -22.45 1.28
N LYS A 114 3.58 -23.42 1.60
CA LYS A 114 3.99 -24.83 1.75
C LYS A 114 4.47 -25.47 0.44
N ASN A 115 3.94 -25.00 -0.68
CA ASN A 115 4.30 -25.52 -1.99
C ASN A 115 5.55 -24.86 -2.59
N ASN A 116 6.01 -23.75 -2.04
CA ASN A 116 7.20 -23.09 -2.51
C ASN A 116 8.45 -23.97 -2.27
N HIS A 117 9.20 -24.27 -3.35
CA HIS A 117 10.38 -25.12 -3.32
C HIS A 117 11.50 -24.59 -2.41
N GLU A 118 11.60 -23.25 -2.23
CA GLU A 118 12.58 -22.63 -1.33
C GLU A 118 12.36 -23.03 0.15
N PHE A 119 11.12 -23.39 0.51
CA PHE A 119 10.75 -23.78 1.87
C PHE A 119 10.62 -25.29 2.05
N LYS A 120 11.02 -26.08 1.03
CA LYS A 120 10.97 -27.55 1.10
C LYS A 120 12.32 -28.18 1.42
N GLU A 121 12.26 -29.28 2.13
CA GLU A 121 13.36 -30.23 2.31
C GLU A 121 12.85 -31.61 1.99
N LYS A 122 13.50 -32.30 1.03
CA LYS A 122 13.03 -33.60 0.51
C LYS A 122 11.53 -33.59 0.13
N GLU A 123 11.12 -32.52 -0.60
CA GLU A 123 9.73 -32.28 -1.06
C GLU A 123 8.69 -32.01 0.03
N ILE A 124 9.10 -31.97 1.30
CA ILE A 124 8.24 -31.67 2.45
C ILE A 124 8.53 -30.25 2.93
N PHE A 125 7.50 -29.50 3.34
CA PHE A 125 7.66 -28.18 3.93
C PHE A 125 8.55 -28.23 5.17
N SER A 126 9.60 -27.40 5.18
CA SER A 126 10.55 -27.26 6.29
C SER A 126 10.35 -25.89 6.95
N ARG A 127 9.83 -25.92 8.18
CA ARG A 127 9.67 -24.71 8.99
C ARG A 127 11.01 -23.98 9.22
N THR A 128 12.08 -24.73 9.39
CA THR A 128 13.43 -24.19 9.56
C THR A 128 13.88 -23.38 8.33
N LYS A 129 13.67 -23.91 7.12
CA LYS A 129 13.99 -23.17 5.89
C LYS A 129 13.14 -21.91 5.74
N TYR A 130 11.86 -22.00 6.07
CA TYR A 130 10.94 -20.87 6.04
C TYR A 130 11.38 -19.76 7.02
N GLU A 131 11.66 -20.11 8.28
CA GLU A 131 12.12 -19.14 9.28
C GLU A 131 13.50 -18.53 8.91
N LYS A 132 14.41 -19.34 8.37
CA LYS A 132 15.70 -18.86 7.87
C LYS A 132 15.52 -17.85 6.73
N PHE A 133 14.65 -18.12 5.78
CA PHE A 133 14.35 -17.20 4.69
C PHE A 133 13.81 -15.84 5.19
N LEU A 134 12.91 -15.86 6.18
CA LEU A 134 12.38 -14.63 6.79
C LEU A 134 13.49 -13.80 7.45
N LEU A 135 14.38 -14.49 8.20
CA LEU A 135 15.50 -13.84 8.87
C LEU A 135 16.52 -13.26 7.88
N GLU A 136 16.92 -14.01 6.85
CA GLU A 136 17.88 -13.56 5.84
C GLU A 136 17.37 -12.33 5.07
N ARG A 137 16.07 -12.24 4.85
CA ARG A 137 15.44 -11.11 4.17
C ARG A 137 14.97 -10.00 5.10
N ASN A 138 15.14 -10.18 6.41
CA ASN A 138 14.69 -9.26 7.45
C ASN A 138 13.22 -8.87 7.28
N ILE A 139 12.36 -9.87 7.03
CA ILE A 139 10.91 -9.72 6.91
C ILE A 139 10.20 -10.64 7.91
N ASN A 140 8.99 -10.31 8.28
CA ASN A 140 8.13 -11.21 9.08
C ASN A 140 7.14 -11.97 8.18
N SER A 141 6.46 -12.98 8.76
CA SER A 141 5.47 -13.80 8.05
C SER A 141 4.38 -12.95 7.39
N LYS A 142 3.87 -11.94 8.09
CA LYS A 142 2.82 -11.05 7.57
C LYS A 142 3.22 -10.34 6.29
N ILE A 143 4.46 -9.84 6.21
CA ILE A 143 4.97 -9.19 4.99
C ILE A 143 5.03 -10.18 3.84
N LEU A 144 5.48 -11.42 4.08
CA LEU A 144 5.53 -12.45 3.07
C LEU A 144 4.12 -12.86 2.61
N GLU A 145 3.20 -13.05 3.54
CA GLU A 145 1.79 -13.37 3.26
C GLU A 145 1.12 -12.27 2.41
N GLU A 146 1.34 -11.00 2.74
CA GLU A 146 0.86 -9.86 1.95
C GLU A 146 1.48 -9.83 0.54
N GLN A 147 2.75 -10.23 0.38
CA GLN A 147 3.39 -10.33 -0.93
C GLN A 147 2.76 -11.45 -1.76
N ILE A 148 2.50 -12.60 -1.16
CA ILE A 148 1.86 -13.74 -1.82
C ILE A 148 0.42 -13.38 -2.21
N ASP A 149 -0.35 -12.78 -1.33
CA ASP A 149 -1.72 -12.29 -1.61
C ASP A 149 -1.72 -11.38 -2.85
N ARG A 150 -0.82 -10.38 -2.89
CA ARG A 150 -0.70 -9.48 -4.05
C ARG A 150 -0.34 -10.22 -5.34
N ASN A 151 0.60 -11.17 -5.26
CA ASN A 151 1.04 -11.95 -6.41
C ASN A 151 -0.09 -12.85 -6.94
N LEU A 152 -0.85 -13.49 -6.06
CA LEU A 152 -2.00 -14.30 -6.42
C LEU A 152 -3.11 -13.45 -7.08
N LYS A 153 -3.44 -12.30 -6.51
CA LYS A 153 -4.39 -11.34 -7.11
C LYS A 153 -3.95 -10.91 -8.51
N ARG A 154 -2.66 -10.54 -8.65
CA ARG A 154 -2.09 -10.19 -9.96
C ARG A 154 -2.21 -11.36 -10.94
N LYS A 155 -1.83 -12.55 -10.52
CA LYS A 155 -1.88 -13.77 -11.34
C LYS A 155 -3.31 -14.10 -11.81
N ILE A 156 -4.29 -14.01 -10.91
CA ILE A 156 -5.72 -14.22 -11.26
C ILE A 156 -6.14 -13.23 -12.33
N ILE A 157 -5.87 -11.95 -12.14
CA ILE A 157 -6.27 -10.89 -13.07
C ILE A 157 -5.56 -11.07 -14.41
N THR A 158 -4.24 -11.25 -14.43
CA THR A 158 -3.48 -11.37 -15.69
C THR A 158 -3.81 -12.64 -16.46
N ASN A 159 -4.06 -13.74 -15.77
CA ASN A 159 -4.48 -14.99 -16.41
C ASN A 159 -5.85 -14.89 -17.06
N SER A 160 -6.74 -14.03 -16.54
CA SER A 160 -8.04 -13.77 -17.15
C SER A 160 -7.92 -13.17 -18.56
N PHE A 161 -6.80 -12.50 -18.88
CA PHE A 161 -6.56 -11.93 -20.21
C PHE A 161 -5.89 -12.90 -21.20
N ASN A 162 -5.26 -13.98 -20.72
CA ASN A 162 -4.51 -14.91 -21.59
C ASN A 162 -5.37 -15.52 -22.70
N GLY A 163 -6.67 -15.76 -22.43
CA GLY A 163 -7.61 -16.31 -23.43
C GLY A 163 -8.04 -15.32 -24.51
N TYR A 164 -7.82 -14.02 -24.30
CA TYR A 164 -8.31 -12.96 -25.20
C TYR A 164 -7.23 -12.42 -26.16
N ILE A 165 -5.97 -12.85 -26.01
CA ILE A 165 -4.87 -12.36 -26.84
C ILE A 165 -4.75 -13.24 -28.09
N PRO A 166 -5.01 -12.71 -29.30
CA PRO A 166 -4.83 -13.45 -30.54
C PRO A 166 -3.37 -13.88 -30.69
N ASN A 167 -3.15 -15.13 -31.16
CA ASN A 167 -1.81 -15.68 -31.39
C ASN A 167 -0.92 -15.86 -30.16
N SER A 168 -1.49 -15.93 -28.95
CA SER A 168 -0.75 -16.16 -27.71
C SER A 168 0.14 -17.43 -27.78
N LYS A 169 -0.25 -18.44 -28.55
CA LYS A 169 0.53 -19.67 -28.78
C LYS A 169 1.88 -19.48 -29.49
N LYS A 170 2.09 -18.34 -30.15
CA LYS A 170 3.34 -17.97 -30.83
C LYS A 170 4.29 -17.12 -30.02
N ILE A 171 3.85 -16.63 -28.87
CA ILE A 171 4.61 -15.73 -28.01
C ILE A 171 5.04 -16.51 -26.78
N SER A 172 6.31 -16.37 -26.37
CA SER A 172 6.77 -16.93 -25.09
C SER A 172 5.87 -16.46 -23.95
N GLU A 173 5.48 -17.37 -23.06
CA GLU A 173 4.61 -17.11 -21.91
C GLU A 173 5.13 -15.94 -21.05
N THR A 174 6.45 -15.84 -20.89
CA THR A 174 7.10 -14.75 -20.16
C THR A 174 6.90 -13.38 -20.84
N VAL A 175 7.05 -13.32 -22.16
CA VAL A 175 6.85 -12.07 -22.92
C VAL A 175 5.37 -11.68 -22.92
N LEU A 176 4.46 -12.66 -23.03
CA LEU A 176 3.03 -12.43 -22.97
C LEU A 176 2.61 -11.88 -21.61
N SER A 177 3.03 -12.52 -20.53
CA SER A 177 2.71 -12.08 -19.18
C SER A 177 3.27 -10.68 -18.87
N THR A 178 4.46 -10.36 -19.35
CA THR A 178 5.06 -9.04 -19.22
C THR A 178 4.24 -7.98 -19.95
N LYS A 179 3.83 -8.22 -21.19
CA LYS A 179 2.97 -7.30 -21.95
C LYS A 179 1.62 -7.09 -21.28
N ILE A 180 0.99 -8.15 -20.79
CA ILE A 180 -0.29 -8.06 -20.07
C ILE A 180 -0.13 -7.21 -18.82
N ASN A 181 0.93 -7.42 -18.05
CA ASN A 181 1.19 -6.62 -16.84
C ASN A 181 1.35 -5.14 -17.16
N ILE A 182 2.10 -4.78 -18.20
CA ILE A 182 2.29 -3.39 -18.62
C ILE A 182 0.96 -2.76 -19.05
N LEU A 183 0.19 -3.43 -19.90
CA LEU A 183 -1.10 -2.93 -20.39
C LEU A 183 -2.11 -2.80 -19.25
N TYR A 184 -2.11 -3.74 -18.33
CA TYR A 184 -2.99 -3.72 -17.17
C TYR A 184 -2.63 -2.58 -16.22
N GLU A 185 -1.35 -2.33 -15.98
CA GLU A 185 -0.90 -1.21 -15.16
C GLU A 185 -1.27 0.14 -15.79
N ASP A 186 -1.07 0.31 -17.10
CA ASP A 186 -1.49 1.52 -17.83
C ASP A 186 -3.00 1.73 -17.74
N PHE A 187 -3.79 0.65 -17.88
CA PHE A 187 -5.23 0.70 -17.67
C PHE A 187 -5.61 1.18 -16.27
N LEU A 188 -4.96 0.65 -15.22
CA LEU A 188 -5.23 1.05 -13.84
C LEU A 188 -4.90 2.52 -13.60
N ARG A 189 -3.76 2.99 -14.12
CA ARG A 189 -3.33 4.39 -14.01
C ARG A 189 -4.29 5.36 -14.71
N LYS A 190 -4.94 4.93 -15.79
CA LYS A 190 -5.98 5.71 -16.49
C LYS A 190 -7.33 5.66 -15.79
N LYS A 191 -7.66 4.53 -15.16
CA LYS A 191 -8.94 4.30 -14.51
C LYS A 191 -9.08 5.04 -13.17
N TYR A 192 -8.01 5.12 -12.40
CA TYR A 192 -8.04 5.70 -11.07
C TYR A 192 -7.39 7.08 -11.03
N LYS A 193 -7.98 8.00 -10.25
CA LYS A 193 -7.40 9.34 -10.05
C LYS A 193 -6.17 9.21 -9.16
N ILE A 194 -5.02 9.64 -9.67
CA ILE A 194 -3.74 9.67 -8.95
C ILE A 194 -3.32 11.13 -8.83
N ILE A 195 -3.03 11.56 -7.61
CA ILE A 195 -2.51 12.89 -7.30
C ILE A 195 -1.18 12.71 -6.58
N ILE A 196 -0.09 13.25 -7.14
CA ILE A 196 1.24 13.23 -6.53
C ILE A 196 1.50 14.62 -5.95
N ASN A 197 1.92 14.68 -4.69
CA ASN A 197 2.34 15.90 -4.03
C ASN A 197 3.82 16.18 -4.31
N GLU A 198 4.09 16.75 -5.48
CA GLU A 198 5.47 17.04 -5.91
C GLU A 198 6.20 17.96 -4.94
N LYS A 199 5.49 18.89 -4.27
CA LYS A 199 6.09 19.77 -3.29
C LYS A 199 6.64 19.00 -2.08
N GLN A 200 5.87 18.06 -1.57
CA GLN A 200 6.31 17.23 -0.44
C GLN A 200 7.44 16.28 -0.84
N LEU A 201 7.35 15.69 -2.02
CA LEU A 201 8.41 14.84 -2.55
C LEU A 201 9.72 15.61 -2.72
N ASN A 202 9.66 16.82 -3.30
CA ASN A 202 10.82 17.66 -3.50
C ASN A 202 11.41 18.21 -2.19
N ASN A 203 10.58 18.51 -1.19
CA ASN A 203 11.08 18.89 0.14
C ASN A 203 11.86 17.75 0.77
N TYR A 204 11.32 16.53 0.74
CA TYR A 204 12.03 15.35 1.24
C TYR A 204 13.40 15.16 0.57
N LEU A 205 13.48 15.33 -0.76
CA LEU A 205 14.73 15.16 -1.49
C LEU A 205 15.78 16.23 -1.17
N LYS A 206 15.37 17.37 -0.60
CA LYS A 206 16.29 18.42 -0.16
C LYS A 206 16.80 18.19 1.26
N ASP A 207 16.00 17.52 2.09
CA ASP A 207 16.30 17.30 3.51
C ASP A 207 17.18 16.06 3.75
N ILE A 208 17.45 15.32 2.69
CA ILE A 208 18.31 14.15 2.66
C ILE A 208 19.57 14.41 1.83
#